data_40bb63871d3b555778d1497ff1fa4db4
#
_entry.id   40bb63871d3b555778d1497ff1fa4db4
#
_cell.length_a   1.000
_cell.length_b   1.000
_cell.length_c   1.000
_cell.angle_alpha   90.00
_cell.angle_beta   90.00
_cell.angle_gamma   90.00
#
_symmetry.space_group_name_H-M   'P 1'
#
loop_
_entity.id
_entity.type
_entity.pdbx_description
1 polymer ?
#
loop_
_entity_poly.entity_id
_entity_poly.type
_entity_poly.pdbx_seq_one_letter_code
_entity_poly.pdbx_strand_id
1 'polypeptide(L)'
;LELDPPLLLPDASPRFESITHRLNPTGPASPLREAWAVANRTGGVAPIVNGDGTPYGLLTAPSLFGFISRSIGISPEREKMHIGQILDRPTSEACDTDVPRFQSSARIRDALPRILHEERSEFWVVDENGRYLGVCRQREALNPPRLRLILVDHNEAGQALGALEEAEIIEILDHHRLGNPSTIKPIRMTVDVVGSTSTLVAERIEDAGLSAPPAIAGLLLAGLVSDTLVLTSPTTTPRDHRAAELLGRWAFVGGAPLEGETVRSFGDQVLSAGTGLASRDPAEIIRADLKTYESGGLEFAISQVEVTNLAQLPEHQAGLLTAMIDLRDREGLDFAMLMVTDVVRRASRLLLTNEVPALDGLPFPRHPDGGLGADGVVSRKMQLLPVVLSALEG
;
A
#
# COMPACT_ATOMS: atom_id res chain seq x y z
N LEU A 1 -7.01 -16.95 4.82
CA LEU A 1 -7.40 -15.94 3.84
C LEU A 1 -6.20 -15.73 2.92
N GLU A 2 -6.19 -16.40 1.75
CA GLU A 2 -5.34 -15.99 0.64
C GLU A 2 -5.82 -14.59 0.23
N LEU A 3 -5.09 -13.57 0.64
CA LEU A 3 -5.25 -12.22 0.11
C LEU A 3 -4.71 -12.24 -1.30
N ASP A 4 -5.61 -12.03 -2.25
CA ASP A 4 -5.27 -11.94 -3.67
C ASP A 4 -4.22 -10.82 -3.86
N PRO A 5 -3.02 -11.11 -4.41
CA PRO A 5 -1.92 -10.14 -4.56
C PRO A 5 -2.27 -8.81 -5.23
N PRO A 6 -3.38 -8.65 -6.01
CA PRO A 6 -3.74 -7.38 -6.63
C PRO A 6 -4.18 -6.27 -5.66
N LEU A 7 -4.41 -6.55 -4.37
CA LEU A 7 -4.78 -5.50 -3.40
C LEU A 7 -3.59 -4.68 -2.90
N LEU A 8 -2.38 -5.09 -3.18
CA LEU A 8 -1.19 -4.26 -3.06
C LEU A 8 -1.07 -3.40 -4.32
N LEU A 9 -1.93 -2.40 -4.48
CA LEU A 9 -1.83 -1.45 -5.59
C LEU A 9 -0.64 -0.51 -5.29
N PRO A 10 0.51 -0.68 -5.97
CA PRO A 10 1.65 0.24 -5.81
C PRO A 10 1.35 1.62 -6.41
N ASP A 11 0.14 1.84 -6.95
CA ASP A 11 -0.23 3.01 -7.72
C ASP A 11 -1.69 3.41 -7.44
N ALA A 12 -1.86 4.37 -6.52
CA ALA A 12 -3.16 4.98 -6.20
C ALA A 12 -3.59 6.05 -7.24
N SER A 13 -2.82 6.23 -8.33
CA SER A 13 -3.08 7.26 -9.34
C SER A 13 -4.43 7.04 -10.02
N PRO A 14 -5.31 8.04 -10.06
CA PRO A 14 -6.57 7.95 -10.78
C PRO A 14 -6.33 7.65 -12.28
N ARG A 15 -7.09 6.69 -12.81
CA ARG A 15 -7.06 6.29 -14.22
C ARG A 15 -8.34 6.74 -14.93
N PHE A 16 -8.31 6.81 -16.26
CA PHE A 16 -9.47 7.24 -17.04
C PHE A 16 -10.70 6.35 -16.81
N GLU A 17 -10.54 5.07 -16.48
CA GLU A 17 -11.64 4.19 -16.11
C GLU A 17 -12.48 4.74 -14.94
N SER A 18 -11.86 5.46 -13.98
CA SER A 18 -12.53 6.01 -12.79
C SER A 18 -13.46 7.21 -13.11
N ILE A 19 -13.28 7.84 -14.27
CA ILE A 19 -14.08 8.99 -14.73
C ILE A 19 -14.83 8.69 -16.05
N THR A 20 -14.93 7.41 -16.42
CA THR A 20 -15.56 6.98 -17.66
C THR A 20 -17.07 6.88 -17.52
N HIS A 21 -17.79 7.64 -18.34
CA HIS A 21 -19.24 7.53 -18.51
C HIS A 21 -19.56 6.58 -19.67
N ARG A 22 -20.15 5.45 -19.36
CA ARG A 22 -20.60 4.49 -20.36
C ARG A 22 -21.95 4.93 -20.91
N LEU A 23 -21.94 5.55 -22.09
CA LEU A 23 -23.11 6.04 -22.78
C LEU A 23 -23.48 5.10 -23.94
N ASN A 24 -24.77 4.95 -24.21
CA ASN A 24 -25.20 4.16 -25.36
C ASN A 24 -24.84 4.89 -26.67
N PRO A 25 -24.03 4.31 -27.55
CA PRO A 25 -23.64 4.95 -28.79
C PRO A 25 -24.72 4.85 -29.86
N THR A 26 -24.65 5.77 -30.82
CA THR A 26 -25.37 5.69 -32.09
C THR A 26 -24.39 5.44 -33.24
N GLY A 27 -24.89 5.00 -34.40
CA GLY A 27 -24.06 4.79 -35.57
C GLY A 27 -23.88 6.07 -36.41
N PRO A 28 -22.82 6.19 -37.25
CA PRO A 28 -22.59 7.36 -38.11
C PRO A 28 -23.75 7.62 -39.10
N ALA A 29 -24.44 6.59 -39.56
CA ALA A 29 -25.58 6.68 -40.46
C ALA A 29 -26.94 6.84 -39.78
N SER A 30 -26.99 6.74 -38.44
CA SER A 30 -28.20 6.93 -37.67
C SER A 30 -28.77 8.36 -37.84
N PRO A 31 -30.09 8.55 -37.79
CA PRO A 31 -30.67 9.89 -37.79
C PRO A 31 -30.22 10.71 -36.59
N LEU A 32 -29.95 12.00 -36.84
CA LEU A 32 -29.44 12.93 -35.81
C LEU A 32 -30.36 12.99 -34.58
N ARG A 33 -31.70 12.77 -34.76
CA ARG A 33 -32.64 12.73 -33.66
C ARG A 33 -32.31 11.68 -32.59
N GLU A 34 -31.71 10.56 -32.97
CA GLU A 34 -31.33 9.49 -32.04
C GLU A 34 -30.17 9.95 -31.17
N ALA A 35 -29.12 10.50 -31.78
CA ALA A 35 -27.99 11.05 -31.04
C ALA A 35 -28.39 12.25 -30.17
N TRP A 36 -29.31 13.12 -30.68
CA TRP A 36 -29.88 14.20 -29.87
C TRP A 36 -30.59 13.66 -28.64
N ALA A 37 -31.43 12.61 -28.79
CA ALA A 37 -32.13 12.01 -27.66
C ALA A 37 -31.15 11.43 -26.61
N VAL A 38 -30.00 10.90 -27.02
CA VAL A 38 -28.92 10.49 -26.12
C VAL A 38 -28.32 11.72 -25.45
N ALA A 39 -27.90 12.74 -26.21
CA ALA A 39 -27.27 13.94 -25.69
C ALA A 39 -28.15 14.65 -24.64
N ASN A 40 -29.46 14.74 -24.85
CA ASN A 40 -30.39 15.34 -23.89
C ASN A 40 -30.40 14.61 -22.52
N ARG A 41 -30.21 13.30 -22.52
CA ARG A 41 -30.18 12.50 -21.26
C ARG A 41 -28.84 12.45 -20.59
N THR A 42 -27.75 12.78 -21.30
CA THR A 42 -26.38 12.59 -20.86
C THR A 42 -25.65 13.90 -20.57
N GLY A 43 -26.38 15.02 -20.53
CA GLY A 43 -25.81 16.33 -20.25
C GLY A 43 -25.06 16.95 -21.45
N GLY A 44 -25.56 16.71 -22.67
CA GLY A 44 -25.14 17.41 -23.88
C GLY A 44 -24.14 16.67 -24.77
N VAL A 45 -23.88 15.38 -24.53
CA VAL A 45 -22.94 14.60 -25.35
C VAL A 45 -23.56 13.26 -25.79
N ALA A 46 -23.35 12.89 -27.06
CA ALA A 46 -23.68 11.55 -27.54
C ALA A 46 -22.51 10.94 -28.33
N PRO A 47 -22.08 9.73 -27.99
CA PRO A 47 -21.03 9.03 -28.70
C PRO A 47 -21.57 8.44 -30.01
N ILE A 48 -20.79 8.59 -31.07
CA ILE A 48 -21.06 7.99 -32.38
C ILE A 48 -19.92 7.01 -32.65
N VAL A 49 -20.29 5.74 -32.85
CA VAL A 49 -19.36 4.60 -32.90
C VAL A 49 -19.61 3.80 -34.17
N ASN A 50 -18.55 3.37 -34.81
CA ASN A 50 -18.57 2.50 -35.98
C ASN A 50 -19.09 1.10 -35.62
N GLY A 51 -19.54 0.33 -36.63
CA GLY A 51 -20.00 -1.04 -36.44
C GLY A 51 -18.96 -2.03 -35.91
N ASP A 52 -17.67 -1.69 -36.02
CA ASP A 52 -16.54 -2.46 -35.44
C ASP A 52 -16.21 -2.08 -33.98
N GLY A 53 -16.96 -1.13 -33.41
CA GLY A 53 -16.79 -0.64 -32.06
C GLY A 53 -15.77 0.49 -31.91
N THR A 54 -15.19 1.02 -33.00
CA THR A 54 -14.25 2.15 -32.92
C THR A 54 -14.97 3.49 -32.83
N PRO A 55 -14.43 4.47 -32.08
CA PRO A 55 -14.97 5.83 -32.03
C PRO A 55 -15.00 6.49 -33.40
N TYR A 56 -16.14 7.05 -33.80
CA TYR A 56 -16.29 7.86 -35.02
C TYR A 56 -16.26 9.35 -34.69
N GLY A 57 -17.17 9.83 -33.85
CA GLY A 57 -17.26 11.24 -33.49
C GLY A 57 -18.16 11.48 -32.28
N LEU A 58 -18.02 12.65 -31.65
CA LEU A 58 -18.92 13.08 -30.56
C LEU A 58 -19.90 14.14 -31.06
N LEU A 59 -21.18 13.93 -30.83
CA LEU A 59 -22.16 14.98 -30.91
C LEU A 59 -22.17 15.74 -29.59
N THR A 60 -21.83 17.01 -29.64
CA THR A 60 -21.85 17.93 -28.50
C THR A 60 -22.75 19.12 -28.79
N ALA A 61 -23.13 19.90 -27.77
CA ALA A 61 -23.92 21.10 -27.98
C ALA A 61 -23.26 22.09 -28.97
N PRO A 62 -21.93 22.38 -28.91
CA PRO A 62 -21.27 23.23 -29.90
C PRO A 62 -21.31 22.65 -31.32
N SER A 63 -21.02 21.33 -31.48
CA SER A 63 -21.00 20.70 -32.81
C SER A 63 -22.39 20.71 -33.46
N LEU A 64 -23.43 20.41 -32.66
CA LEU A 64 -24.80 20.45 -33.09
C LEU A 64 -25.25 21.87 -33.46
N PHE A 65 -24.93 22.88 -32.64
CA PHE A 65 -25.25 24.27 -32.93
C PHE A 65 -24.58 24.73 -34.22
N GLY A 66 -23.29 24.42 -34.40
CA GLY A 66 -22.55 24.72 -35.63
C GLY A 66 -23.19 24.05 -36.87
N PHE A 67 -23.64 22.80 -36.76
CA PHE A 67 -24.30 22.08 -37.82
C PHE A 67 -25.67 22.72 -38.19
N ILE A 68 -26.51 23.00 -37.20
CA ILE A 68 -27.79 23.66 -37.38
C ILE A 68 -27.60 25.03 -38.04
N SER A 69 -26.65 25.84 -37.55
CA SER A 69 -26.38 27.17 -38.10
C SER A 69 -25.98 27.12 -39.57
N ARG A 70 -25.13 26.16 -39.95
CA ARG A 70 -24.75 25.95 -41.39
C ARG A 70 -25.94 25.42 -42.23
N SER A 71 -26.81 24.61 -41.67
CA SER A 71 -27.92 24.01 -42.39
C SER A 71 -29.09 24.98 -42.65
N ILE A 72 -29.36 25.89 -41.71
CA ILE A 72 -30.42 26.89 -41.83
C ILE A 72 -30.02 28.02 -42.79
N GLY A 73 -28.70 28.31 -42.90
CA GLY A 73 -28.14 29.35 -43.79
C GLY A 73 -28.57 30.77 -43.42
N ILE A 74 -27.59 31.68 -43.40
CA ILE A 74 -27.85 33.13 -43.22
C ILE A 74 -28.22 33.81 -44.56
N SER A 75 -28.24 33.05 -45.68
CA SER A 75 -28.49 33.60 -47.01
C SER A 75 -29.96 33.56 -47.37
N PRO A 76 -30.57 34.67 -47.86
CA PRO A 76 -32.00 34.76 -48.18
C PRO A 76 -32.45 33.85 -49.31
N GLU A 77 -31.51 33.29 -50.09
CA GLU A 77 -31.81 32.54 -51.31
C GLU A 77 -31.76 31.03 -51.20
N ARG A 78 -31.45 30.47 -50.00
CA ARG A 78 -31.49 29.03 -49.77
C ARG A 78 -32.83 28.62 -49.16
N GLU A 79 -33.48 27.60 -49.75
CA GLU A 79 -34.64 26.94 -49.19
C GLU A 79 -34.43 26.60 -47.72
N LYS A 80 -35.22 27.20 -46.82
CA LYS A 80 -35.13 26.99 -45.36
C LYS A 80 -35.45 25.55 -45.02
N MET A 81 -34.44 24.79 -44.68
CA MET A 81 -34.60 23.43 -44.21
C MET A 81 -35.38 23.44 -42.89
N HIS A 82 -36.48 22.69 -42.82
CA HIS A 82 -37.24 22.54 -41.56
C HIS A 82 -36.45 21.72 -40.57
N ILE A 83 -36.57 22.02 -39.29
CA ILE A 83 -35.82 21.36 -38.21
C ILE A 83 -35.99 19.83 -38.22
N GLY A 84 -37.17 19.35 -38.63
CA GLY A 84 -37.44 17.93 -38.82
C GLY A 84 -36.54 17.27 -39.87
N GLN A 85 -36.29 17.94 -40.98
CA GLN A 85 -35.41 17.46 -42.04
C GLN A 85 -33.93 17.47 -41.60
N ILE A 86 -33.53 18.43 -40.75
CA ILE A 86 -32.19 18.49 -40.14
C ILE A 86 -31.99 17.30 -39.21
N LEU A 87 -33.01 16.96 -38.42
CA LEU A 87 -32.97 15.84 -37.47
C LEU A 87 -33.01 14.46 -38.16
N ASP A 88 -33.39 14.36 -39.42
CA ASP A 88 -33.37 13.13 -40.21
C ASP A 88 -31.98 12.88 -40.88
N ARG A 89 -31.10 13.86 -40.88
CA ARG A 89 -29.74 13.70 -41.45
C ARG A 89 -28.86 12.77 -40.63
N PRO A 90 -27.86 12.15 -41.27
CA PRO A 90 -26.90 11.29 -40.58
C PRO A 90 -26.16 12.01 -39.45
N THR A 91 -25.94 11.34 -38.34
CA THR A 91 -25.18 11.87 -37.19
C THR A 91 -23.74 12.27 -37.57
N SER A 92 -23.16 11.57 -38.55
CA SER A 92 -21.81 11.85 -39.07
C SER A 92 -21.61 13.28 -39.58
N GLU A 93 -22.69 13.97 -39.98
CA GLU A 93 -22.60 15.33 -40.48
C GLU A 93 -22.55 16.42 -39.39
N ALA A 94 -23.00 16.06 -38.17
CA ALA A 94 -23.15 16.98 -37.04
C ALA A 94 -22.14 16.77 -35.93
N CYS A 95 -21.39 15.68 -35.95
CA CYS A 95 -20.46 15.35 -34.90
C CYS A 95 -19.03 15.90 -35.17
N ASP A 96 -18.26 16.06 -34.11
CA ASP A 96 -16.83 16.32 -34.17
C ASP A 96 -16.07 14.98 -34.23
N THR A 97 -15.28 14.78 -35.26
CA THR A 97 -14.49 13.56 -35.48
C THR A 97 -13.05 13.65 -34.97
N ASP A 98 -12.57 14.88 -34.74
CA ASP A 98 -11.22 15.13 -34.23
C ASP A 98 -11.26 15.27 -32.69
N VAL A 99 -11.60 14.19 -32.00
CA VAL A 99 -11.70 14.16 -30.53
C VAL A 99 -10.60 13.29 -29.95
N PRO A 100 -9.81 13.80 -29.00
CA PRO A 100 -8.77 13.03 -28.34
C PRO A 100 -9.26 11.74 -27.70
N ARG A 101 -8.40 10.69 -27.77
CA ARG A 101 -8.67 9.38 -27.21
C ARG A 101 -7.67 9.11 -26.09
N PHE A 102 -8.18 8.57 -24.98
CA PHE A 102 -7.38 8.12 -23.84
C PHE A 102 -7.69 6.66 -23.55
N GLN A 103 -6.67 5.87 -23.24
CA GLN A 103 -6.86 4.48 -22.78
C GLN A 103 -7.44 4.48 -21.37
N SER A 104 -8.37 3.57 -21.09
CA SER A 104 -9.01 3.45 -19.78
C SER A 104 -7.99 3.20 -18.66
N SER A 105 -6.94 2.44 -18.94
CA SER A 105 -5.86 2.11 -18.03
C SER A 105 -4.81 3.22 -17.85
N ALA A 106 -4.82 4.27 -18.69
CA ALA A 106 -3.87 5.37 -18.59
C ALA A 106 -4.10 6.24 -17.35
N ARG A 107 -3.01 6.71 -16.74
CA ARG A 107 -3.08 7.64 -15.60
C ARG A 107 -3.53 9.02 -16.07
N ILE A 108 -4.48 9.59 -15.35
CA ILE A 108 -5.02 10.91 -15.71
C ILE A 108 -3.93 11.98 -15.63
N ARG A 109 -3.05 11.94 -14.63
CA ARG A 109 -1.97 12.93 -14.45
C ARG A 109 -1.02 13.03 -15.65
N ASP A 110 -0.75 11.90 -16.31
CA ASP A 110 0.18 11.86 -17.44
C ASP A 110 -0.43 12.50 -18.69
N ALA A 111 -1.77 12.55 -18.75
CA ALA A 111 -2.53 13.18 -19.83
C ALA A 111 -2.89 14.66 -19.56
N LEU A 112 -2.72 15.16 -18.32
CA LEU A 112 -3.09 16.53 -17.96
C LEU A 112 -2.52 17.61 -18.85
N PRO A 113 -1.22 17.60 -19.25
CA PRO A 113 -0.67 18.62 -20.15
C PRO A 113 -1.45 18.68 -21.47
N ARG A 114 -1.81 17.53 -22.04
CA ARG A 114 -2.59 17.46 -23.27
C ARG A 114 -4.03 17.96 -23.05
N ILE A 115 -4.68 17.54 -21.97
CA ILE A 115 -6.06 17.93 -21.62
C ILE A 115 -6.19 19.44 -21.42
N LEU A 116 -5.19 20.08 -20.81
CA LEU A 116 -5.18 21.51 -20.53
C LEU A 116 -5.06 22.36 -21.80
N HIS A 117 -4.47 21.82 -22.87
CA HIS A 117 -4.34 22.49 -24.15
C HIS A 117 -5.51 22.24 -25.11
N GLU A 118 -6.46 21.37 -24.75
CA GLU A 118 -7.62 21.08 -25.56
C GLU A 118 -8.72 22.11 -25.32
N GLU A 119 -9.31 22.59 -26.41
CA GLU A 119 -10.50 23.46 -26.36
C GLU A 119 -11.79 22.69 -26.09
N ARG A 120 -11.74 21.37 -26.27
CA ARG A 120 -12.88 20.47 -26.08
C ARG A 120 -13.05 20.08 -24.63
N SER A 121 -14.30 19.89 -24.23
CA SER A 121 -14.65 19.50 -22.86
C SER A 121 -14.86 18.00 -22.69
N GLU A 122 -14.99 17.24 -23.79
CA GLU A 122 -15.27 15.81 -23.80
C GLU A 122 -14.23 15.05 -24.59
N PHE A 123 -13.87 13.85 -24.09
CA PHE A 123 -12.84 12.99 -24.66
C PHE A 123 -13.31 11.54 -24.70
N TRP A 124 -12.77 10.78 -25.66
CA TRP A 124 -12.99 9.35 -25.72
C TRP A 124 -12.22 8.59 -24.64
N VAL A 125 -12.86 7.59 -24.06
CA VAL A 125 -12.17 6.54 -23.32
C VAL A 125 -12.30 5.23 -24.10
N VAL A 126 -11.15 4.62 -24.39
CA VAL A 126 -11.03 3.42 -25.22
C VAL A 126 -10.31 2.30 -24.49
N ASP A 127 -10.53 1.06 -24.95
CA ASP A 127 -9.74 -0.10 -24.51
C ASP A 127 -8.37 -0.11 -25.18
N GLU A 128 -7.58 -1.15 -24.88
CA GLU A 128 -6.23 -1.36 -25.45
C GLU A 128 -6.23 -1.55 -26.97
N ASN A 129 -7.38 -1.98 -27.54
CA ASN A 129 -7.57 -2.17 -28.97
C ASN A 129 -8.14 -0.92 -29.66
N GLY A 130 -8.30 0.18 -28.93
CA GLY A 130 -8.89 1.43 -29.44
C GLY A 130 -10.41 1.41 -29.58
N ARG A 131 -11.11 0.42 -29.01
CA ARG A 131 -12.56 0.32 -29.02
C ARG A 131 -13.19 1.20 -27.96
N TYR A 132 -14.37 1.69 -28.23
CA TYR A 132 -15.14 2.54 -27.35
C TYR A 132 -15.50 1.85 -26.03
N LEU A 133 -15.16 2.49 -24.92
CA LEU A 133 -15.61 2.14 -23.57
C LEU A 133 -16.56 3.18 -22.98
N GLY A 134 -16.33 4.46 -23.29
CA GLY A 134 -17.11 5.56 -22.76
C GLY A 134 -16.55 6.92 -23.15
N VAL A 135 -17.07 7.94 -22.49
CA VAL A 135 -16.66 9.35 -22.63
C VAL A 135 -16.27 9.87 -21.25
N CYS A 136 -15.22 10.69 -21.16
CA CYS A 136 -14.90 11.45 -19.95
C CYS A 136 -14.96 12.95 -20.23
N ARG A 137 -15.09 13.74 -19.17
CA ARG A 137 -15.12 15.20 -19.26
C ARG A 137 -13.85 15.82 -18.72
N GLN A 138 -13.40 16.91 -19.34
CA GLN A 138 -12.24 17.67 -18.93
C GLN A 138 -12.26 18.03 -17.44
N ARG A 139 -13.40 18.51 -16.93
CA ARG A 139 -13.57 18.89 -15.51
C ARG A 139 -13.32 17.74 -14.53
N GLU A 140 -13.64 16.50 -14.96
CA GLU A 140 -13.45 15.29 -14.14
C GLU A 140 -11.98 14.85 -14.17
N ALA A 141 -11.33 14.99 -15.32
CA ALA A 141 -9.90 14.75 -15.43
C ALA A 141 -9.07 15.79 -14.65
N LEU A 142 -9.54 17.03 -14.53
CA LEU A 142 -8.88 18.07 -13.73
C LEU A 142 -9.07 17.89 -12.22
N ASN A 143 -10.12 17.18 -11.82
CA ASN A 143 -10.40 16.86 -10.42
C ASN A 143 -10.91 15.41 -10.30
N PRO A 144 -10.04 14.42 -10.56
CA PRO A 144 -10.45 13.03 -10.53
C PRO A 144 -10.78 12.55 -9.11
N PRO A 145 -11.64 11.54 -8.96
CA PRO A 145 -11.90 10.93 -7.67
C PRO A 145 -10.60 10.31 -7.14
N ARG A 146 -10.19 10.70 -5.94
CA ARG A 146 -9.03 10.14 -5.28
C ARG A 146 -9.41 8.92 -4.46
N LEU A 147 -8.51 7.96 -4.37
CA LEU A 147 -8.64 6.85 -3.44
C LEU A 147 -8.67 7.41 -2.02
N ARG A 148 -9.70 7.05 -1.24
CA ARG A 148 -9.83 7.49 0.14
C ARG A 148 -9.17 6.48 1.06
N LEU A 149 -8.23 6.93 1.88
CA LEU A 149 -7.44 6.08 2.76
C LEU A 149 -7.65 6.45 4.24
N ILE A 150 -7.73 5.42 5.06
CA ILE A 150 -7.52 5.51 6.51
C ILE A 150 -6.13 4.93 6.76
N LEU A 151 -5.23 5.72 7.34
CA LEU A 151 -3.92 5.23 7.76
C LEU A 151 -4.06 4.61 9.15
N VAL A 152 -3.60 3.39 9.29
CA VAL A 152 -3.63 2.64 10.55
C VAL A 152 -2.22 2.18 10.87
N ASP A 153 -1.76 2.41 12.10
CA ASP A 153 -0.47 1.99 12.61
C ASP A 153 0.75 2.70 11.98
N HIS A 154 0.50 3.79 11.30
CA HIS A 154 1.53 4.72 10.80
C HIS A 154 0.91 6.06 10.41
N ASN A 155 1.72 7.13 10.45
CA ASN A 155 1.33 8.46 10.01
C ASN A 155 2.43 9.16 9.19
N GLU A 156 3.47 8.45 8.78
CA GLU A 156 4.55 8.95 7.94
C GLU A 156 4.41 8.42 6.51
N ALA A 157 4.51 9.30 5.50
CA ALA A 157 4.37 8.93 4.09
C ALA A 157 5.39 7.85 3.63
N GLY A 158 6.58 7.85 4.22
CA GLY A 158 7.62 6.86 3.92
C GLY A 158 7.31 5.43 4.38
N GLN A 159 6.31 5.25 5.23
CA GLN A 159 5.84 3.95 5.72
C GLN A 159 4.62 3.44 4.94
N ALA A 160 3.99 4.31 4.14
CA ALA A 160 2.83 3.95 3.34
C ALA A 160 3.25 3.28 2.03
N LEU A 161 2.40 2.37 1.55
CA LEU A 161 2.58 1.76 0.23
C LEU A 161 2.06 2.70 -0.87
N GLY A 162 2.83 2.84 -1.95
CA GLY A 162 2.43 3.57 -3.15
C GLY A 162 2.48 5.10 -3.04
N ALA A 163 1.83 5.77 -3.97
CA ALA A 163 1.80 7.23 -4.07
C ALA A 163 0.72 7.83 -3.16
N LEU A 164 1.00 7.98 -1.88
CA LEU A 164 0.08 8.53 -0.89
C LEU A 164 -0.37 9.97 -1.26
N GLU A 165 0.47 10.72 -1.97
CA GLU A 165 0.18 12.09 -2.41
C GLU A 165 -1.00 12.16 -3.40
N GLU A 166 -1.30 11.07 -4.10
CA GLU A 166 -2.42 10.98 -5.05
C GLU A 166 -3.72 10.49 -4.40
N ALA A 167 -3.66 10.04 -3.15
CA ALA A 167 -4.81 9.64 -2.37
C ALA A 167 -5.39 10.81 -1.55
N GLU A 168 -6.58 10.62 -1.02
CA GLU A 168 -7.20 11.48 -0.01
C GLU A 168 -7.16 10.75 1.33
N ILE A 169 -6.28 11.18 2.24
CA ILE A 169 -6.28 10.68 3.61
C ILE A 169 -7.53 11.24 4.28
N ILE A 170 -8.39 10.38 4.81
CA ILE A 170 -9.64 10.77 5.48
C ILE A 170 -9.59 10.59 6.99
N GLU A 171 -8.72 9.71 7.48
CA GLU A 171 -8.49 9.50 8.92
C GLU A 171 -7.11 8.89 9.16
N ILE A 172 -6.54 9.16 10.33
CA ILE A 172 -5.31 8.53 10.84
C ILE A 172 -5.60 7.98 12.23
N LEU A 173 -5.21 6.74 12.48
CA LEU A 173 -5.28 6.06 13.76
C LEU A 173 -3.93 5.40 14.04
N ASP A 174 -3.20 5.88 15.06
CA ASP A 174 -1.81 5.48 15.27
C ASP A 174 -1.39 5.62 16.73
N HIS A 175 -0.28 4.98 17.12
CA HIS A 175 0.34 5.06 18.44
C HIS A 175 1.83 5.46 18.37
N HIS A 176 2.35 5.71 17.18
CA HIS A 176 3.74 6.12 16.98
C HIS A 176 3.93 7.62 17.16
N ARG A 177 5.18 8.08 17.06
CA ARG A 177 5.49 9.51 17.01
C ARG A 177 4.76 10.19 15.86
N LEU A 178 4.48 11.48 16.03
CA LEU A 178 3.85 12.26 14.99
C LEU A 178 4.81 12.51 13.82
N GLY A 179 4.37 12.10 12.64
CA GLY A 179 4.91 12.54 11.36
C GLY A 179 4.26 13.85 10.90
N ASN A 180 4.47 14.20 9.65
CA ASN A 180 3.85 15.37 9.02
C ASN A 180 3.13 14.97 7.72
N PRO A 181 2.03 14.21 7.78
CA PRO A 181 1.27 13.85 6.59
C PRO A 181 0.58 15.08 6.02
N SER A 182 0.74 15.31 4.71
CA SER A 182 0.00 16.37 4.02
C SER A 182 -1.42 15.92 3.73
N THR A 183 -2.42 16.70 4.15
CA THR A 183 -3.83 16.43 3.90
C THR A 183 -4.47 17.59 3.15
N ILE A 184 -5.40 17.28 2.24
CA ILE A 184 -6.10 18.28 1.40
C ILE A 184 -7.19 18.98 2.21
N LYS A 185 -7.76 18.28 3.18
CA LYS A 185 -8.85 18.75 4.05
C LYS A 185 -8.54 18.44 5.50
N PRO A 186 -9.18 19.10 6.46
CA PRO A 186 -9.16 18.67 7.86
C PRO A 186 -9.65 17.22 7.97
N ILE A 187 -8.91 16.41 8.74
CA ILE A 187 -9.21 14.99 8.96
C ILE A 187 -9.30 14.69 10.45
N ARG A 188 -9.90 13.54 10.77
CA ARG A 188 -9.77 12.99 12.12
C ARG A 188 -8.38 12.35 12.25
N MET A 189 -7.63 12.77 13.27
CA MET A 189 -6.35 12.17 13.61
C MET A 189 -6.37 11.79 15.09
N THR A 190 -6.16 10.51 15.36
CA THR A 190 -6.01 9.97 16.70
C THR A 190 -4.63 9.35 16.80
N VAL A 191 -3.76 9.98 17.58
CA VAL A 191 -2.46 9.44 17.96
C VAL A 191 -2.39 9.50 19.47
N ASP A 192 -2.18 8.36 20.11
CA ASP A 192 -2.28 8.27 21.57
C ASP A 192 -1.22 7.34 22.14
N VAL A 193 -0.92 7.51 23.42
CA VAL A 193 0.11 6.71 24.11
C VAL A 193 -0.52 5.39 24.58
N VAL A 194 -0.36 4.38 23.74
CA VAL A 194 -0.76 2.97 23.99
C VAL A 194 0.31 2.06 23.41
N GLY A 195 0.30 0.79 23.81
CA GLY A 195 1.26 -0.21 23.32
C GLY A 195 0.98 -0.72 21.91
N SER A 196 -0.25 -0.53 21.39
CA SER A 196 -0.66 -1.00 20.06
C SER A 196 -1.82 -0.20 19.52
N THR A 197 -1.84 0.05 18.21
CA THR A 197 -3.00 0.64 17.53
C THR A 197 -4.25 -0.23 17.64
N SER A 198 -4.10 -1.55 17.80
CA SER A 198 -5.21 -2.47 18.06
C SER A 198 -5.98 -2.13 19.33
N THR A 199 -5.32 -1.54 20.33
CA THR A 199 -5.97 -1.02 21.56
C THR A 199 -6.96 0.09 21.21
N LEU A 200 -6.55 1.05 20.40
CA LEU A 200 -7.41 2.16 19.97
C LEU A 200 -8.60 1.69 19.14
N VAL A 201 -8.40 0.65 18.31
CA VAL A 201 -9.49 0.03 17.54
C VAL A 201 -10.49 -0.66 18.45
N ALA A 202 -10.00 -1.45 19.43
CA ALA A 202 -10.87 -2.15 20.40
C ALA A 202 -11.72 -1.15 21.20
N GLU A 203 -11.11 -0.08 21.72
CA GLU A 203 -11.81 0.99 22.43
C GLU A 203 -12.90 1.66 21.56
N ARG A 204 -12.61 1.95 20.30
CA ARG A 204 -13.60 2.53 19.38
C ARG A 204 -14.79 1.61 19.12
N ILE A 205 -14.56 0.30 19.03
CA ILE A 205 -15.65 -0.68 18.86
C ILE A 205 -16.51 -0.70 20.11
N GLU A 206 -15.89 -0.70 21.31
CA GLU A 206 -16.59 -0.68 22.60
C GLU A 206 -17.38 0.62 22.80
N ASP A 207 -16.78 1.78 22.52
CA ASP A 207 -17.41 3.12 22.61
C ASP A 207 -18.60 3.26 21.66
N ALA A 208 -18.58 2.56 20.53
CA ALA A 208 -19.72 2.48 19.62
C ALA A 208 -20.84 1.54 20.12
N GLY A 209 -20.68 0.88 21.26
CA GLY A 209 -21.61 -0.13 21.77
C GLY A 209 -21.64 -1.41 20.93
N LEU A 210 -20.58 -1.70 20.21
CA LEU A 210 -20.44 -2.85 19.32
C LEU A 210 -19.49 -3.88 19.92
N SER A 211 -19.46 -5.07 19.30
CA SER A 211 -18.45 -6.09 19.53
C SER A 211 -17.88 -6.58 18.21
N ALA A 212 -16.59 -6.93 18.19
CA ALA A 212 -15.99 -7.51 17.00
C ALA A 212 -16.40 -8.99 16.86
N PRO A 213 -16.60 -9.49 15.62
CA PRO A 213 -16.69 -10.93 15.37
C PRO A 213 -15.45 -11.65 15.90
N PRO A 214 -15.56 -12.92 16.37
CA PRO A 214 -14.44 -13.62 17.01
C PRO A 214 -13.15 -13.64 16.21
N ALA A 215 -13.22 -13.85 14.90
CA ALA A 215 -12.04 -13.85 14.03
C ALA A 215 -11.36 -12.47 13.97
N ILE A 216 -12.13 -11.38 13.91
CA ILE A 216 -11.61 -10.00 13.91
C ILE A 216 -11.04 -9.66 15.29
N ALA A 217 -11.71 -10.04 16.37
CA ALA A 217 -11.19 -9.86 17.71
C ALA A 217 -9.86 -10.60 17.91
N GLY A 218 -9.74 -11.83 17.39
CA GLY A 218 -8.50 -12.60 17.41
C GLY A 218 -7.36 -11.92 16.63
N LEU A 219 -7.64 -11.34 15.44
CA LEU A 219 -6.65 -10.59 14.67
C LEU A 219 -6.19 -9.31 15.38
N LEU A 220 -7.12 -8.55 15.97
CA LEU A 220 -6.78 -7.38 16.77
C LEU A 220 -5.95 -7.74 18.00
N LEU A 221 -6.33 -8.84 18.67
CA LEU A 221 -5.57 -9.35 19.81
C LEU A 221 -4.17 -9.80 19.40
N ALA A 222 -4.02 -10.45 18.24
CA ALA A 222 -2.70 -10.84 17.72
C ALA A 222 -1.79 -9.62 17.51
N GLY A 223 -2.28 -8.55 16.91
CA GLY A 223 -1.54 -7.29 16.78
C GLY A 223 -1.16 -6.72 18.15
N LEU A 224 -2.10 -6.65 19.08
CA LEU A 224 -1.86 -6.11 20.43
C LEU A 224 -0.79 -6.91 21.18
N VAL A 225 -0.88 -8.26 21.21
CA VAL A 225 0.09 -9.08 21.95
C VAL A 225 1.46 -9.10 21.27
N SER A 226 1.52 -8.93 19.95
CA SER A 226 2.77 -8.76 19.20
C SER A 226 3.49 -7.48 19.62
N ASP A 227 2.83 -6.32 19.51
CA ASP A 227 3.42 -5.02 19.79
C ASP A 227 3.82 -4.85 21.26
N THR A 228 3.04 -5.45 22.15
CA THR A 228 3.26 -5.36 23.60
C THR A 228 4.09 -6.51 24.19
N LEU A 229 4.59 -7.42 23.34
CA LEU A 229 5.30 -8.63 23.79
C LEU A 229 4.51 -9.39 24.87
N VAL A 230 3.25 -9.72 24.54
CA VAL A 230 2.29 -10.32 25.47
C VAL A 230 2.15 -9.51 26.76
N LEU A 231 1.95 -8.19 26.61
CA LEU A 231 1.76 -7.20 27.68
C LEU A 231 2.97 -7.06 28.63
N THR A 232 4.19 -7.41 28.18
CA THR A 232 5.42 -7.29 28.95
C THR A 232 6.34 -6.16 28.50
N SER A 233 6.05 -5.54 27.34
CA SER A 233 6.84 -4.42 26.83
C SER A 233 6.77 -3.20 27.74
N PRO A 234 7.86 -2.42 27.87
CA PRO A 234 7.84 -1.14 28.60
C PRO A 234 6.85 -0.12 28.02
N THR A 235 6.40 -0.29 26.79
CA THR A 235 5.41 0.56 26.13
C THR A 235 3.98 0.18 26.47
N THR A 236 3.78 -0.95 27.15
CA THR A 236 2.44 -1.44 27.54
C THR A 236 1.81 -0.52 28.59
N THR A 237 0.55 -0.17 28.37
CA THR A 237 -0.23 0.69 29.25
C THR A 237 -1.40 -0.07 29.90
N PRO A 238 -2.04 0.49 30.93
CA PRO A 238 -3.27 -0.09 31.49
C PRO A 238 -4.42 -0.20 30.47
N ARG A 239 -4.41 0.61 29.41
CA ARG A 239 -5.39 0.55 28.32
C ARG A 239 -5.21 -0.71 27.49
N ASP A 240 -3.96 -1.11 27.22
CA ASP A 240 -3.64 -2.34 26.48
C ASP A 240 -4.11 -3.58 27.24
N HIS A 241 -3.94 -3.63 28.56
CA HIS A 241 -4.46 -4.70 29.39
C HIS A 241 -5.99 -4.82 29.28
N ARG A 242 -6.72 -3.69 29.40
CA ARG A 242 -8.18 -3.70 29.25
C ARG A 242 -8.62 -4.11 27.85
N ALA A 243 -7.94 -3.63 26.82
CA ALA A 243 -8.23 -3.98 25.44
C ALA A 243 -7.97 -5.47 25.17
N ALA A 244 -6.88 -6.03 25.70
CA ALA A 244 -6.60 -7.47 25.59
C ALA A 244 -7.66 -8.34 26.26
N GLU A 245 -8.14 -7.96 27.44
CA GLU A 245 -9.25 -8.64 28.12
C GLU A 245 -10.55 -8.55 27.32
N LEU A 246 -10.84 -7.37 26.76
CA LEU A 246 -12.03 -7.12 25.95
C LEU A 246 -12.00 -7.98 24.68
N LEU A 247 -10.90 -7.92 23.93
CA LEU A 247 -10.70 -8.70 22.71
C LEU A 247 -10.71 -10.21 22.99
N GLY A 248 -10.12 -10.65 24.11
CA GLY A 248 -10.16 -12.06 24.54
C GLY A 248 -11.59 -12.53 24.81
N ARG A 249 -12.43 -11.71 25.46
CA ARG A 249 -13.85 -12.05 25.66
C ARG A 249 -14.61 -12.22 24.34
N TRP A 250 -14.24 -11.49 23.30
CA TRP A 250 -14.87 -11.62 21.98
C TRP A 250 -14.28 -12.76 21.14
N ALA A 251 -12.96 -13.02 21.26
CA ALA A 251 -12.24 -13.98 20.43
C ALA A 251 -12.39 -15.43 20.90
N PHE A 252 -12.43 -15.68 22.24
CA PHE A 252 -12.35 -17.01 22.84
C PHE A 252 -13.71 -17.63 23.15
N VAL A 253 -14.78 -17.15 22.50
CA VAL A 253 -16.14 -17.68 22.68
C VAL A 253 -16.27 -19.09 22.11
N GLY A 254 -17.20 -19.88 22.69
CA GLY A 254 -17.47 -21.25 22.25
C GLY A 254 -17.83 -21.34 20.75
N GLY A 255 -17.25 -22.30 20.03
CA GLY A 255 -17.41 -22.49 18.60
C GLY A 255 -16.55 -21.57 17.73
N ALA A 256 -15.75 -20.68 18.33
CA ALA A 256 -14.80 -19.84 17.59
C ALA A 256 -13.46 -20.56 17.34
N PRO A 257 -12.66 -20.14 16.36
CA PRO A 257 -11.36 -20.77 16.06
C PRO A 257 -10.37 -20.77 17.23
N LEU A 258 -10.51 -19.83 18.17
CA LEU A 258 -9.63 -19.67 19.33
C LEU A 258 -10.31 -20.08 20.65
N GLU A 259 -11.35 -20.94 20.58
CA GLU A 259 -12.03 -21.43 21.76
C GLU A 259 -11.05 -22.14 22.72
N GLY A 260 -11.13 -21.79 24.01
CA GLY A 260 -10.28 -22.38 25.05
C GLY A 260 -8.91 -21.75 25.22
N GLU A 261 -8.53 -20.79 24.36
CA GLU A 261 -7.30 -20.02 24.54
C GLU A 261 -7.45 -18.95 25.64
N THR A 262 -6.30 -18.50 26.10
CA THR A 262 -6.15 -17.32 26.96
C THR A 262 -5.33 -16.26 26.22
N VAL A 263 -5.37 -15.00 26.66
CA VAL A 263 -4.52 -13.94 26.11
C VAL A 263 -3.05 -14.35 26.12
N ARG A 264 -2.59 -15.04 27.18
CA ARG A 264 -1.21 -15.49 27.30
C ARG A 264 -0.89 -16.64 26.36
N SER A 265 -1.69 -17.74 26.37
CA SER A 265 -1.40 -18.90 25.52
C SER A 265 -1.46 -18.55 24.04
N PHE A 266 -2.43 -17.73 23.63
CA PHE A 266 -2.53 -17.23 22.27
C PHE A 266 -1.38 -16.28 21.93
N GLY A 267 -1.01 -15.37 22.84
CA GLY A 267 0.12 -14.47 22.68
C GLY A 267 1.46 -15.20 22.50
N ASP A 268 1.70 -16.25 23.30
CA ASP A 268 2.89 -17.08 23.18
C ASP A 268 2.95 -17.78 21.80
N GLN A 269 1.80 -18.23 21.24
CA GLN A 269 1.71 -18.78 19.89
C GLN A 269 2.00 -17.71 18.83
N VAL A 270 1.40 -16.52 18.94
CA VAL A 270 1.63 -15.41 18.01
C VAL A 270 3.11 -15.01 17.95
N LEU A 271 3.74 -14.82 19.12
CA LEU A 271 5.17 -14.49 19.17
C LEU A 271 6.03 -15.61 18.58
N SER A 272 5.72 -16.86 18.88
CA SER A 272 6.45 -18.00 18.33
C SER A 272 6.33 -18.10 16.80
N ALA A 273 5.18 -17.74 16.25
CA ALA A 273 4.95 -17.74 14.80
C ALA A 273 5.60 -16.54 14.09
N GLY A 274 5.61 -15.37 14.74
CA GLY A 274 6.08 -14.12 14.11
C GLY A 274 7.58 -13.91 14.12
N THR A 275 8.29 -14.43 15.12
CA THR A 275 9.73 -14.19 15.36
C THR A 275 10.59 -15.43 15.19
N GLY A 276 10.01 -16.51 14.67
CA GLY A 276 10.69 -17.79 14.57
C GLY A 276 11.78 -17.81 13.49
N LEU A 277 12.99 -18.22 13.87
CA LEU A 277 14.05 -18.59 12.95
C LEU A 277 13.62 -19.74 12.03
N ALA A 278 12.58 -20.51 12.43
CA ALA A 278 12.05 -21.66 11.75
C ALA A 278 11.21 -21.35 10.50
N SER A 279 10.60 -20.15 10.43
CA SER A 279 9.63 -19.81 9.38
C SER A 279 10.23 -19.08 8.18
N ARG A 280 11.52 -18.75 8.21
CA ARG A 280 12.21 -17.95 7.19
C ARG A 280 13.44 -18.67 6.68
N ASP A 281 13.75 -18.47 5.40
CA ASP A 281 15.01 -18.94 4.82
C ASP A 281 16.21 -18.28 5.52
N PRO A 282 17.26 -19.02 5.91
CA PRO A 282 18.44 -18.47 6.58
C PRO A 282 19.11 -17.33 5.80
N ALA A 283 19.14 -17.38 4.46
CA ALA A 283 19.74 -16.30 3.66
C ALA A 283 18.86 -15.03 3.68
N GLU A 284 17.53 -15.15 3.76
CA GLU A 284 16.65 -14.01 3.95
C GLU A 284 16.80 -13.38 5.32
N ILE A 285 16.93 -14.19 6.38
CA ILE A 285 17.17 -13.70 7.75
C ILE A 285 18.42 -12.83 7.79
N ILE A 286 19.53 -13.31 7.21
CA ILE A 286 20.81 -12.62 7.23
C ILE A 286 20.76 -11.31 6.42
N ARG A 287 20.07 -11.29 5.29
CA ARG A 287 19.99 -10.12 4.40
C ARG A 287 19.02 -9.04 4.90
N ALA A 288 18.06 -9.38 5.73
CA ALA A 288 17.00 -8.48 6.15
C ALA A 288 17.51 -7.20 6.83
N ASP A 289 18.56 -7.32 7.67
CA ASP A 289 19.21 -6.19 8.31
C ASP A 289 20.73 -6.35 8.31
N LEU A 290 21.30 -6.53 7.11
CA LEU A 290 22.74 -6.62 6.88
C LEU A 290 23.35 -5.23 6.69
N LYS A 291 24.50 -4.99 7.32
CA LYS A 291 25.34 -3.80 7.10
C LYS A 291 26.79 -4.20 6.97
N THR A 292 27.48 -3.63 6.00
CA THR A 292 28.90 -3.80 5.76
C THR A 292 29.71 -2.66 6.37
N TYR A 293 30.92 -2.97 6.83
CA TYR A 293 31.84 -2.05 7.51
C TYR A 293 33.27 -2.35 7.09
N GLU A 294 34.14 -1.35 7.24
CA GLU A 294 35.57 -1.44 7.04
C GLU A 294 36.29 -0.85 8.28
N SER A 295 37.19 -1.59 8.94
CA SER A 295 38.01 -1.12 10.05
C SER A 295 39.20 -2.03 10.26
N GLY A 296 40.33 -1.46 10.69
CA GLY A 296 41.59 -2.22 10.93
C GLY A 296 42.15 -2.91 9.68
N GLY A 297 41.76 -2.47 8.48
CA GLY A 297 42.10 -3.10 7.20
C GLY A 297 41.30 -4.35 6.87
N LEU A 298 40.23 -4.61 7.60
CA LEU A 298 39.30 -5.72 7.37
C LEU A 298 37.95 -5.21 6.86
N GLU A 299 37.40 -5.89 5.85
CA GLU A 299 36.02 -5.71 5.37
C GLU A 299 35.10 -6.76 5.99
N PHE A 300 34.05 -6.35 6.66
CA PHE A 300 33.13 -7.27 7.35
C PHE A 300 31.69 -6.84 7.31
N ALA A 301 30.80 -7.79 7.61
CA ALA A 301 29.37 -7.52 7.72
C ALA A 301 28.83 -7.92 9.10
N ILE A 302 27.88 -7.13 9.60
CA ILE A 302 27.09 -7.49 10.78
C ILE A 302 25.61 -7.45 10.40
N SER A 303 24.94 -8.59 10.54
CA SER A 303 23.50 -8.70 10.45
C SER A 303 22.87 -8.75 11.83
N GLN A 304 21.63 -8.28 11.97
CA GLN A 304 20.84 -8.41 13.19
C GLN A 304 19.49 -9.06 12.89
N VAL A 305 19.11 -10.01 13.75
CA VAL A 305 17.75 -10.59 13.77
C VAL A 305 17.22 -10.55 15.19
N GLU A 306 15.97 -10.15 15.32
CA GLU A 306 15.28 -10.14 16.60
C GLU A 306 14.45 -11.41 16.77
N VAL A 307 14.51 -11.99 17.95
CA VAL A 307 13.76 -13.18 18.36
C VAL A 307 13.15 -12.96 19.74
N THR A 308 12.14 -13.71 20.07
CA THR A 308 11.54 -13.69 21.41
C THR A 308 12.08 -14.76 22.34
N ASN A 309 12.86 -15.72 21.82
CA ASN A 309 13.45 -16.80 22.59
C ASN A 309 14.71 -17.34 21.91
N LEU A 310 15.87 -17.13 22.53
CA LEU A 310 17.16 -17.66 22.08
C LEU A 310 17.28 -19.20 22.23
N ALA A 311 16.40 -19.86 22.99
CA ALA A 311 16.47 -21.32 23.16
C ALA A 311 16.23 -22.09 21.85
N GLN A 312 15.64 -21.46 20.83
CA GLN A 312 15.46 -22.06 19.52
C GLN A 312 16.70 -21.92 18.61
N LEU A 313 17.64 -21.05 18.94
CA LEU A 313 18.81 -20.77 18.12
C LEU A 313 19.67 -22.01 17.81
N PRO A 314 19.96 -22.95 18.76
CA PRO A 314 20.78 -24.11 18.46
C PRO A 314 20.27 -24.97 17.32
N GLU A 315 18.96 -25.10 17.15
CA GLU A 315 18.33 -25.88 16.09
C GLU A 315 18.54 -25.27 14.69
N HIS A 316 18.69 -23.94 14.61
CA HIS A 316 18.82 -23.17 13.36
C HIS A 316 20.26 -22.70 13.09
N GLN A 317 21.15 -22.79 14.08
CA GLN A 317 22.50 -22.22 14.04
C GLN A 317 23.33 -22.73 12.85
N ALA A 318 23.28 -24.00 12.55
CA ALA A 318 24.03 -24.58 11.44
C ALA A 318 23.61 -24.00 10.08
N GLY A 319 22.29 -23.86 9.83
CA GLY A 319 21.77 -23.24 8.61
C GLY A 319 22.13 -21.77 8.49
N LEU A 320 22.03 -21.02 9.58
CA LEU A 320 22.41 -19.60 9.64
C LEU A 320 23.91 -19.42 9.37
N LEU A 321 24.77 -20.22 9.99
CA LEU A 321 26.22 -20.17 9.76
C LEU A 321 26.57 -20.49 8.31
N THR A 322 25.95 -21.51 7.72
CA THR A 322 26.18 -21.85 6.30
C THR A 322 25.82 -20.67 5.40
N ALA A 323 24.65 -20.06 5.59
CA ALA A 323 24.22 -18.91 4.79
C ALA A 323 25.11 -17.67 5.00
N MET A 324 25.65 -17.47 6.21
CA MET A 324 26.62 -16.39 6.51
C MET A 324 27.96 -16.62 5.82
N ILE A 325 28.46 -17.86 5.81
CA ILE A 325 29.69 -18.24 5.11
C ILE A 325 29.53 -18.01 3.60
N ASP A 326 28.42 -18.46 3.02
CA ASP A 326 28.10 -18.21 1.61
C ASP A 326 28.05 -16.72 1.26
N LEU A 327 27.47 -15.90 2.14
CA LEU A 327 27.43 -14.44 1.98
C LEU A 327 28.84 -13.84 2.03
N ARG A 328 29.63 -14.18 3.05
CA ARG A 328 31.01 -13.70 3.23
C ARG A 328 31.85 -13.99 1.98
N ASP A 329 31.80 -15.25 1.49
CA ASP A 329 32.60 -15.70 0.36
C ASP A 329 32.18 -15.03 -0.96
N ARG A 330 30.87 -14.77 -1.17
CA ARG A 330 30.36 -14.07 -2.35
C ARG A 330 30.70 -12.59 -2.37
N GLU A 331 30.70 -11.95 -1.22
CA GLU A 331 30.98 -10.51 -1.10
C GLU A 331 32.45 -10.20 -0.83
N GLY A 332 33.29 -11.24 -0.65
CA GLY A 332 34.74 -11.09 -0.43
C GLY A 332 35.10 -10.52 0.94
N LEU A 333 34.23 -10.74 1.95
CA LEU A 333 34.44 -10.21 3.31
C LEU A 333 35.41 -11.07 4.10
N ASP A 334 36.18 -10.45 4.99
CA ASP A 334 37.08 -11.13 5.90
C ASP A 334 36.36 -11.95 6.96
N PHE A 335 35.22 -11.44 7.46
CA PHE A 335 34.26 -12.19 8.28
C PHE A 335 32.85 -11.62 8.20
N ALA A 336 31.89 -12.42 8.64
CA ALA A 336 30.54 -11.97 8.89
C ALA A 336 30.10 -12.36 10.30
N MET A 337 29.27 -11.51 10.90
CA MET A 337 28.70 -11.70 12.24
C MET A 337 27.18 -11.58 12.19
N LEU A 338 26.47 -12.48 12.86
CA LEU A 338 25.03 -12.39 13.09
C LEU A 338 24.77 -12.14 14.57
N MET A 339 24.07 -11.06 14.86
CA MET A 339 23.55 -10.73 16.18
C MET A 339 22.11 -11.22 16.28
N VAL A 340 21.87 -12.30 17.02
CA VAL A 340 20.52 -12.81 17.33
C VAL A 340 20.09 -12.24 18.67
N THR A 341 19.12 -11.35 18.67
CA THR A 341 18.69 -10.57 19.83
C THR A 341 17.38 -11.09 20.40
N ASP A 342 17.40 -11.60 21.62
CA ASP A 342 16.18 -11.86 22.41
C ASP A 342 15.67 -10.52 22.97
N VAL A 343 14.61 -10.01 22.37
CA VAL A 343 14.04 -8.70 22.74
C VAL A 343 13.35 -8.75 24.11
N VAL A 344 12.89 -9.93 24.56
CA VAL A 344 12.23 -10.13 25.85
C VAL A 344 13.25 -10.17 27.00
N ARG A 345 14.32 -10.93 26.82
CA ARG A 345 15.38 -11.05 27.83
C ARG A 345 16.43 -9.98 27.75
N ARG A 346 16.42 -9.17 26.68
CA ARG A 346 17.41 -8.12 26.39
C ARG A 346 18.84 -8.66 26.35
N ALA A 347 19.00 -9.79 25.68
CA ALA A 347 20.28 -10.47 25.54
C ALA A 347 20.49 -10.88 24.08
N SER A 348 21.72 -10.89 23.62
CA SER A 348 22.05 -11.33 22.27
C SER A 348 23.04 -12.50 22.24
N ARG A 349 22.95 -13.24 21.15
CA ARG A 349 23.94 -14.25 20.78
C ARG A 349 24.61 -13.79 19.49
N LEU A 350 25.94 -13.80 19.48
CA LEU A 350 26.76 -13.44 18.32
C LEU A 350 27.32 -14.71 17.68
N LEU A 351 26.99 -14.93 16.41
CA LEU A 351 27.54 -15.99 15.59
C LEU A 351 28.58 -15.39 14.62
N LEU A 352 29.75 -16.01 14.50
CA LEU A 352 30.82 -15.58 13.59
C LEU A 352 31.10 -16.66 12.55
N THR A 353 31.43 -16.27 11.34
CA THR A 353 31.76 -17.19 10.24
C THR A 353 33.13 -17.87 10.40
N ASN A 354 34.06 -17.23 11.06
CA ASN A 354 35.42 -17.69 11.29
C ASN A 354 36.03 -17.02 12.53
N GLU A 355 37.11 -17.57 13.02
CA GLU A 355 37.91 -16.94 14.08
C GLU A 355 38.70 -15.76 13.50
N VAL A 356 38.61 -14.62 14.16
CA VAL A 356 39.35 -13.38 13.85
C VAL A 356 40.15 -13.00 15.09
N PRO A 357 41.49 -13.10 15.09
CA PRO A 357 42.29 -12.88 16.27
C PRO A 357 42.07 -11.51 16.95
N ALA A 358 41.79 -10.46 16.16
CA ALA A 358 41.48 -9.14 16.70
C ALA A 358 40.18 -9.11 17.53
N LEU A 359 39.26 -10.05 17.32
CA LEU A 359 38.01 -10.16 18.07
C LEU A 359 38.10 -11.04 19.33
N ASP A 360 39.26 -11.67 19.61
CA ASP A 360 39.48 -12.45 20.84
C ASP A 360 39.39 -11.57 22.10
N GLY A 361 39.63 -10.28 21.98
CA GLY A 361 39.50 -9.29 23.05
C GLY A 361 38.08 -8.78 23.30
N LEU A 362 37.07 -9.26 22.60
CA LEU A 362 35.69 -8.84 22.83
C LEU A 362 35.23 -9.21 24.25
N PRO A 363 34.49 -8.32 24.95
CA PRO A 363 34.03 -8.55 26.32
C PRO A 363 32.82 -9.50 26.39
N PHE A 364 32.71 -10.42 25.46
CA PHE A 364 31.59 -11.35 25.31
C PHE A 364 32.05 -12.78 25.52
N PRO A 365 31.61 -13.47 26.59
CA PRO A 365 32.03 -14.85 26.88
C PRO A 365 31.58 -15.81 25.82
N ARG A 366 32.36 -16.85 25.54
CA ARG A 366 31.96 -17.97 24.69
C ARG A 366 30.76 -18.68 25.32
N HIS A 367 29.73 -18.94 24.54
CA HIS A 367 28.54 -19.65 25.02
C HIS A 367 28.68 -21.17 24.79
N PRO A 368 28.17 -22.03 25.72
CA PRO A 368 28.23 -23.49 25.56
C PRO A 368 27.62 -24.02 24.26
N ASP A 369 26.54 -23.40 23.80
CA ASP A 369 25.83 -23.78 22.57
C ASP A 369 26.46 -23.16 21.28
N GLY A 370 27.63 -22.53 21.42
CA GLY A 370 28.36 -21.87 20.34
C GLY A 370 28.11 -20.35 20.26
N GLY A 371 29.04 -19.64 19.61
CA GLY A 371 29.01 -18.18 19.49
C GLY A 371 29.43 -17.47 20.80
N LEU A 372 29.13 -16.16 20.87
CA LEU A 372 29.43 -15.31 22.04
C LEU A 372 28.13 -14.86 22.68
N GLY A 373 28.09 -14.84 24.02
CA GLY A 373 26.97 -14.32 24.80
C GLY A 373 27.11 -12.82 25.04
N ALA A 374 26.14 -12.01 24.63
CA ALA A 374 26.16 -10.56 24.76
C ALA A 374 24.93 -10.10 25.56
N ASP A 375 24.93 -10.36 26.86
CA ASP A 375 23.85 -9.97 27.76
C ASP A 375 23.78 -8.45 27.89
N GLY A 376 22.57 -7.89 27.82
CA GLY A 376 22.31 -6.45 27.83
C GLY A 376 22.59 -5.72 26.52
N VAL A 377 23.15 -6.40 25.53
CA VAL A 377 23.39 -5.83 24.18
C VAL A 377 22.20 -6.13 23.28
N VAL A 378 21.45 -5.11 22.89
CA VAL A 378 20.24 -5.23 22.07
C VAL A 378 20.29 -4.38 20.80
N SER A 379 21.31 -3.55 20.65
CA SER A 379 21.46 -2.65 19.52
C SER A 379 22.81 -2.85 18.83
N ARG A 380 22.76 -3.32 17.57
CA ARG A 380 23.96 -3.40 16.73
C ARG A 380 24.70 -2.08 16.65
N LYS A 381 23.97 -0.99 16.29
CA LYS A 381 24.56 0.32 16.02
C LYS A 381 25.14 1.00 17.27
N MET A 382 24.41 0.93 18.38
CA MET A 382 24.72 1.73 19.57
C MET A 382 25.61 1.00 20.57
N GLN A 383 25.58 -0.35 20.58
CA GLN A 383 26.25 -1.15 21.60
C GLN A 383 27.27 -2.14 21.02
N LEU A 384 26.91 -2.91 19.99
CA LEU A 384 27.82 -3.93 19.44
C LEU A 384 28.91 -3.33 18.55
N LEU A 385 28.53 -2.52 17.56
CA LEU A 385 29.44 -1.99 16.54
C LEU A 385 30.61 -1.19 17.15
N PRO A 386 30.40 -0.27 18.11
CA PRO A 386 31.54 0.45 18.74
C PRO A 386 32.55 -0.47 19.39
N VAL A 387 32.10 -1.57 20.02
CA VAL A 387 33.00 -2.55 20.69
C VAL A 387 33.76 -3.36 19.64
N VAL A 388 33.12 -3.76 18.54
CA VAL A 388 33.80 -4.47 17.44
C VAL A 388 34.84 -3.56 16.78
N LEU A 389 34.50 -2.32 16.47
CA LEU A 389 35.44 -1.36 15.87
C LEU A 389 36.65 -1.13 16.78
N SER A 390 36.42 -0.92 18.08
CA SER A 390 37.52 -0.74 19.06
C SER A 390 38.42 -1.97 19.13
N ALA A 391 37.90 -3.18 19.01
CA ALA A 391 38.70 -4.39 19.01
C ALA A 391 39.53 -4.57 17.73
N LEU A 392 39.04 -4.07 16.59
CA LEU A 392 39.74 -4.14 15.29
C LEU A 392 40.83 -3.05 15.14
N GLU A 393 40.70 -1.94 15.84
CA GLU A 393 41.65 -0.82 15.79
C GLU A 393 42.81 -0.98 16.79
N GLY A 394 42.73 -1.98 17.69
CA GLY A 394 43.81 -2.35 18.64
C GLY A 394 43.85 -1.52 19.87
#